data_89d46d317a1d3a1c34ef96841edd95e4
#
_entry.id   89d46d317a1d3a1c34ef96841edd95e4
#
_cell.length_a   1.000
_cell.length_b   1.000
_cell.length_c   1.000
_cell.angle_alpha   90.00
_cell.angle_beta   90.00
_cell.angle_gamma   90.00
#
_symmetry.space_group_name_H-M   'P 1'
#
loop_
_entity.id
_entity.type
_entity.pdbx_description
1 polymer ?
#
loop_
_entity_poly.entity_id
_entity_poly.type
_entity_poly.pdbx_seq_one_letter_code
_entity_poly.pdbx_strand_id
1 'polypeptide(L)'
;MNNIFLISNRPFTGKNFFVLGLGLNLIERGYKLGYIKLIGKLPYKKEDKIIDEEAYYVSQILNIKGEEKDFCCFIYSYDAQQKILESKSLNAEKNFLELVEKQKDKDIVFIVGGDSYFEGQSLGISPVQLVEKIDSRVLVVQTYDCETFVDDILAAKELFKEKLLGAVINKVVEERYEYVVNNIVPYLKKRDINIFSIVKKDKLLESVAIEKIIESINGKIICCEEKISDFVENFLVGAMDPSCAFSYFIRTPNKAVITGAHRSDIQVIAMETSTKCIILTGGGIPEEPIITKAKEKNIPIIVTNFDTFSTVERIERLIGKTVIKEKHKAERAKQIISKEFKIDEFLKII
;
A
#
# COMPACT_ATOMS: atom_id res chain seq x y z
N MET A 1 -3.48 7.47 -26.96
CA MET A 1 -3.60 6.71 -25.70
C MET A 1 -2.23 6.21 -25.32
N ASN A 2 -1.74 6.63 -24.16
CA ASN A 2 -0.44 6.21 -23.62
C ASN A 2 -0.67 5.12 -22.57
N ASN A 3 -0.25 3.90 -22.84
CA ASN A 3 -0.34 2.79 -21.88
C ASN A 3 0.92 2.77 -21.02
N ILE A 4 0.78 2.95 -19.71
CA ILE A 4 1.89 3.00 -18.76
C ILE A 4 1.78 1.83 -17.78
N PHE A 5 2.68 0.89 -17.87
CA PHE A 5 2.82 -0.18 -16.89
C PHE A 5 3.51 0.35 -15.64
N LEU A 6 2.83 0.31 -14.51
CA LEU A 6 3.44 0.49 -13.20
C LEU A 6 3.75 -0.88 -12.61
N ILE A 7 5.02 -1.22 -12.53
CA ILE A 7 5.47 -2.55 -12.15
C ILE A 7 6.52 -2.51 -11.04
N SER A 8 6.69 -3.64 -10.39
CA SER A 8 7.73 -3.85 -9.38
C SER A 8 8.17 -5.30 -9.38
N ASN A 9 9.33 -5.59 -8.80
CA ASN A 9 9.78 -6.96 -8.56
C ASN A 9 9.62 -7.40 -7.11
N ARG A 10 8.84 -6.64 -6.33
CA ARG A 10 8.55 -6.90 -4.92
C ARG A 10 7.12 -6.50 -4.59
N PRO A 11 6.51 -7.15 -3.58
CA PRO A 11 5.20 -6.75 -3.08
C PRO A 11 5.28 -5.40 -2.33
N PHE A 12 4.14 -4.76 -2.18
CA PHE A 12 3.93 -3.56 -1.34
C PHE A 12 4.84 -2.36 -1.63
N THR A 13 5.36 -2.24 -2.85
CA THR A 13 6.22 -1.12 -3.26
C THR A 13 5.48 0.22 -3.37
N GLY A 14 4.16 0.22 -3.33
CA GLY A 14 3.34 1.43 -3.42
C GLY A 14 2.88 1.78 -4.83
N LYS A 15 2.74 0.80 -5.73
CA LYS A 15 2.22 1.02 -7.10
C LYS A 15 0.95 1.85 -7.10
N ASN A 16 -0.04 1.52 -6.26
CA ASN A 16 -1.30 2.26 -6.19
C ASN A 16 -1.17 3.65 -5.54
N PHE A 17 -0.19 3.86 -4.67
CA PHE A 17 0.15 5.20 -4.20
C PHE A 17 0.54 6.10 -5.38
N PHE A 18 1.39 5.60 -6.29
CA PHE A 18 1.79 6.35 -7.49
C PHE A 18 0.63 6.50 -8.47
N VAL A 19 -0.19 5.45 -8.69
CA VAL A 19 -1.40 5.55 -9.55
C VAL A 19 -2.34 6.62 -9.03
N LEU A 20 -2.66 6.62 -7.75
CA LEU A 20 -3.55 7.60 -7.14
C LEU A 20 -2.93 9.01 -7.14
N GLY A 21 -1.69 9.12 -6.70
CA GLY A 21 -1.00 10.41 -6.63
C GLY A 21 -0.82 11.05 -8.02
N LEU A 22 -0.31 10.31 -9.00
CA LEU A 22 -0.19 10.78 -10.38
C LEU A 22 -1.57 11.02 -11.00
N GLY A 23 -2.47 10.05 -10.85
CA GLY A 23 -3.81 10.10 -11.43
C GLY A 23 -4.57 11.35 -11.01
N LEU A 24 -4.64 11.65 -9.71
CA LEU A 24 -5.32 12.85 -9.22
C LEU A 24 -4.69 14.15 -9.75
N ASN A 25 -3.34 14.23 -9.82
CA ASN A 25 -2.66 15.39 -10.40
C ASN A 25 -2.91 15.53 -11.90
N LEU A 26 -2.98 14.42 -12.65
CA LEU A 26 -3.24 14.43 -14.09
C LEU A 26 -4.69 14.77 -14.40
N ILE A 27 -5.66 14.30 -13.61
CA ILE A 27 -7.08 14.68 -13.73
C ILE A 27 -7.26 16.19 -13.55
N GLU A 28 -6.59 16.81 -12.57
CA GLU A 28 -6.62 18.27 -12.39
C GLU A 28 -6.02 19.03 -13.57
N ARG A 29 -5.10 18.43 -14.31
CA ARG A 29 -4.53 18.97 -15.54
C ARG A 29 -5.40 18.70 -16.78
N GLY A 30 -6.58 18.07 -16.61
CA GLY A 30 -7.56 17.80 -17.65
C GLY A 30 -7.37 16.50 -18.43
N TYR A 31 -6.46 15.60 -18.03
CA TYR A 31 -6.26 14.31 -18.69
C TYR A 31 -7.38 13.33 -18.37
N LYS A 32 -7.81 12.56 -19.35
CA LYS A 32 -8.73 11.44 -19.20
C LYS A 32 -7.93 10.18 -18.88
N LEU A 33 -8.18 9.62 -17.71
CA LEU A 33 -7.43 8.44 -17.23
C LEU A 33 -8.21 7.15 -17.39
N GLY A 34 -7.45 6.09 -17.65
CA GLY A 34 -7.86 4.70 -17.56
C GLY A 34 -7.04 3.95 -16.51
N TYR A 35 -7.56 2.82 -16.07
CA TYR A 35 -6.90 1.98 -15.08
C TYR A 35 -7.22 0.50 -15.32
N ILE A 36 -6.18 -0.34 -15.30
CA ILE A 36 -6.30 -1.80 -15.39
C ILE A 36 -5.32 -2.40 -14.38
N LYS A 37 -5.80 -3.25 -13.50
CA LYS A 37 -4.96 -4.12 -12.65
C LYS A 37 -4.83 -5.49 -13.33
N LEU A 38 -3.61 -5.98 -13.55
CA LEU A 38 -3.40 -7.25 -14.24
C LEU A 38 -3.90 -8.44 -13.41
N ILE A 39 -3.50 -8.49 -12.14
CA ILE A 39 -3.83 -9.60 -11.25
C ILE A 39 -4.39 -9.08 -9.94
N GLY A 40 -5.62 -9.41 -9.65
CA GLY A 40 -6.28 -9.18 -8.37
C GLY A 40 -6.04 -10.32 -7.40
N LYS A 41 -5.66 -9.97 -6.17
CA LYS A 41 -5.40 -10.93 -5.07
C LYS A 41 -6.34 -10.73 -3.87
N LEU A 42 -7.16 -9.70 -3.92
CA LEU A 42 -8.07 -9.32 -2.85
C LEU A 42 -9.52 -9.44 -3.34
N PRO A 43 -10.06 -10.68 -3.46
CA PRO A 43 -11.43 -10.86 -3.90
C PRO A 43 -12.39 -10.20 -2.91
N TYR A 44 -13.23 -9.32 -3.42
CA TYR A 44 -14.25 -8.59 -2.68
C TYR A 44 -15.62 -8.91 -3.28
N LYS A 45 -16.54 -9.41 -2.44
CA LYS A 45 -17.89 -9.68 -2.87
C LYS A 45 -18.73 -8.41 -2.79
N LYS A 46 -19.17 -7.90 -3.93
CA LYS A 46 -20.12 -6.81 -4.02
C LYS A 46 -21.37 -7.29 -4.74
N GLU A 47 -22.50 -7.29 -4.03
CA GLU A 47 -23.73 -7.92 -4.50
C GLU A 47 -23.45 -9.38 -4.88
N ASP A 48 -23.74 -9.81 -6.13
CA ASP A 48 -23.48 -11.15 -6.63
C ASP A 48 -22.19 -11.28 -7.47
N LYS A 49 -21.33 -10.21 -7.49
CA LYS A 49 -20.10 -10.21 -8.27
C LYS A 49 -18.88 -10.30 -7.36
N ILE A 50 -17.85 -11.00 -7.83
CA ILE A 50 -16.52 -10.99 -7.21
C ILE A 50 -15.66 -10.04 -8.02
N ILE A 51 -15.13 -9.02 -7.37
CA ILE A 51 -14.24 -7.99 -7.93
C ILE A 51 -12.94 -7.93 -7.12
N ASP A 52 -11.92 -7.28 -7.62
CA ASP A 52 -10.73 -7.01 -6.81
C ASP A 52 -10.93 -5.73 -6.01
N GLU A 53 -10.77 -5.82 -4.70
CA GLU A 53 -11.01 -4.73 -3.76
C GLU A 53 -10.15 -3.50 -4.07
N GLU A 54 -8.88 -3.71 -4.38
CA GLU A 54 -7.92 -2.65 -4.66
C GLU A 54 -8.25 -1.93 -5.97
N ALA A 55 -8.55 -2.69 -7.03
CA ALA A 55 -8.96 -2.13 -8.32
C ALA A 55 -10.26 -1.31 -8.19
N TYR A 56 -11.19 -1.82 -7.40
CA TYR A 56 -12.44 -1.10 -7.11
C TYR A 56 -12.17 0.27 -6.46
N TYR A 57 -11.43 0.30 -5.35
CA TYR A 57 -11.18 1.58 -4.66
C TYR A 57 -10.36 2.56 -5.48
N VAL A 58 -9.37 2.11 -6.24
CA VAL A 58 -8.60 2.98 -7.15
C VAL A 58 -9.51 3.61 -8.18
N SER A 59 -10.39 2.84 -8.84
CA SER A 59 -11.33 3.36 -9.84
C SER A 59 -12.31 4.37 -9.25
N GLN A 60 -12.81 4.13 -8.02
CA GLN A 60 -13.71 5.05 -7.32
C GLN A 60 -13.02 6.36 -6.95
N ILE A 61 -11.81 6.30 -6.40
CA ILE A 61 -11.04 7.50 -6.00
C ILE A 61 -10.69 8.36 -7.22
N LEU A 62 -10.30 7.75 -8.33
CA LEU A 62 -9.98 8.43 -9.58
C LEU A 62 -11.25 8.78 -10.40
N ASN A 63 -12.44 8.42 -9.95
CA ASN A 63 -13.70 8.63 -10.64
C ASN A 63 -13.68 8.14 -12.09
N ILE A 64 -13.08 6.98 -12.34
CA ILE A 64 -13.00 6.36 -13.66
C ILE A 64 -14.32 5.65 -13.94
N LYS A 65 -14.99 6.04 -15.03
CA LYS A 65 -16.26 5.42 -15.45
C LYS A 65 -15.99 4.06 -16.11
N GLY A 66 -16.78 3.06 -15.73
CA GLY A 66 -16.71 1.70 -16.27
C GLY A 66 -17.45 0.71 -15.36
N GLU A 67 -17.61 -0.52 -15.81
CA GLU A 67 -18.10 -1.59 -14.93
C GLU A 67 -16.95 -2.05 -14.01
N GLU A 68 -17.30 -2.44 -12.79
CA GLU A 68 -16.31 -2.82 -11.75
C GLU A 68 -15.37 -3.96 -12.18
N LYS A 69 -15.87 -4.89 -13.01
CA LYS A 69 -15.06 -5.95 -13.61
C LYS A 69 -14.05 -5.47 -14.65
N ASP A 70 -14.21 -4.25 -15.17
CA ASP A 70 -13.35 -3.70 -16.22
C ASP A 70 -12.03 -3.14 -15.66
N PHE A 71 -11.86 -3.14 -14.34
CA PHE A 71 -10.66 -2.59 -13.69
C PHE A 71 -9.65 -3.66 -13.24
N CYS A 72 -10.00 -4.94 -13.33
CA CYS A 72 -9.08 -6.03 -13.02
C CYS A 72 -9.17 -7.13 -14.10
N CYS A 73 -8.01 -7.44 -14.69
CA CYS A 73 -7.94 -8.40 -15.79
C CYS A 73 -8.22 -9.83 -15.31
N PHE A 74 -7.65 -10.24 -14.20
CA PHE A 74 -7.75 -11.59 -13.68
C PHE A 74 -7.72 -11.59 -12.14
N ILE A 75 -8.67 -12.27 -11.51
CA ILE A 75 -8.69 -12.45 -10.05
C ILE A 75 -8.15 -13.83 -9.72
N TYR A 76 -7.03 -13.87 -8.99
CA TYR A 76 -6.38 -15.11 -8.60
C TYR A 76 -7.19 -15.80 -7.49
N SER A 77 -7.53 -17.05 -7.70
CA SER A 77 -8.24 -17.91 -6.74
C SER A 77 -7.63 -19.31 -6.74
N TYR A 78 -7.97 -20.09 -5.72
CA TYR A 78 -7.54 -21.49 -5.64
C TYR A 78 -8.04 -22.31 -6.85
N ASP A 79 -9.31 -22.12 -7.25
CA ASP A 79 -9.89 -22.77 -8.44
C ASP A 79 -9.18 -22.36 -9.74
N ALA A 80 -8.82 -21.08 -9.86
CA ALA A 80 -8.05 -20.61 -11.00
C ALA A 80 -6.66 -21.25 -11.04
N GLN A 81 -5.99 -21.37 -9.91
CA GLN A 81 -4.68 -22.05 -9.82
C GLN A 81 -4.78 -23.51 -10.27
N GLN A 82 -5.79 -24.22 -9.81
CA GLN A 82 -6.02 -25.62 -10.23
C GLN A 82 -6.22 -25.73 -11.74
N LYS A 83 -7.04 -24.87 -12.34
CA LYS A 83 -7.27 -24.84 -13.79
C LYS A 83 -5.98 -24.55 -14.59
N ILE A 84 -5.11 -23.65 -14.09
CA ILE A 84 -3.81 -23.37 -14.69
C ILE A 84 -2.94 -24.64 -14.70
N LEU A 85 -2.85 -25.33 -13.57
CA LEU A 85 -2.08 -26.58 -13.44
C LEU A 85 -2.61 -27.70 -14.35
N GLU A 86 -3.92 -27.74 -14.59
CA GLU A 86 -4.56 -28.63 -15.55
C GLU A 86 -4.42 -28.18 -17.02
N SER A 87 -3.64 -27.15 -17.30
CA SER A 87 -3.43 -26.57 -18.62
C SER A 87 -4.73 -26.10 -19.33
N LYS A 88 -5.76 -25.74 -18.55
CA LYS A 88 -6.99 -25.17 -19.07
C LYS A 88 -6.78 -23.69 -19.43
N SER A 89 -7.20 -23.30 -20.63
CA SER A 89 -7.16 -21.89 -21.02
C SER A 89 -8.16 -21.07 -20.20
N LEU A 90 -7.66 -19.96 -19.60
CA LEU A 90 -8.46 -19.02 -18.84
C LEU A 90 -8.70 -17.71 -19.61
N ASN A 91 -8.26 -17.64 -20.88
CA ASN A 91 -8.42 -16.49 -21.78
C ASN A 91 -7.96 -15.14 -21.16
N ALA A 92 -7.01 -15.16 -20.21
CA ALA A 92 -6.60 -13.97 -19.48
C ALA A 92 -5.97 -12.91 -20.41
N GLU A 93 -5.17 -13.34 -21.37
CA GLU A 93 -4.58 -12.42 -22.37
C GLU A 93 -5.66 -11.76 -23.24
N LYS A 94 -6.63 -12.54 -23.73
CA LYS A 94 -7.74 -12.01 -24.52
C LYS A 94 -8.53 -10.99 -23.72
N ASN A 95 -8.84 -11.31 -22.47
CA ASN A 95 -9.53 -10.39 -21.56
C ASN A 95 -8.73 -9.09 -21.35
N PHE A 96 -7.40 -9.17 -21.17
CA PHE A 96 -6.56 -7.99 -21.07
C PHE A 96 -6.67 -7.09 -22.30
N LEU A 97 -6.57 -7.66 -23.50
CA LEU A 97 -6.66 -6.90 -24.75
C LEU A 97 -8.04 -6.22 -24.93
N GLU A 98 -9.11 -6.92 -24.56
CA GLU A 98 -10.46 -6.34 -24.55
C GLU A 98 -10.58 -5.17 -23.55
N LEU A 99 -9.96 -5.28 -22.36
CA LEU A 99 -9.94 -4.18 -21.40
C LEU A 99 -9.15 -2.97 -21.89
N VAL A 100 -8.02 -3.18 -22.57
CA VAL A 100 -7.23 -2.10 -23.18
C VAL A 100 -8.04 -1.41 -24.28
N GLU A 101 -8.74 -2.16 -25.13
CA GLU A 101 -9.58 -1.59 -26.21
C GLU A 101 -10.74 -0.75 -25.64
N LYS A 102 -11.33 -1.15 -24.54
CA LYS A 102 -12.36 -0.37 -23.82
C LYS A 102 -11.84 0.99 -23.30
N GLN A 103 -10.54 1.13 -23.16
CA GLN A 103 -9.90 2.35 -22.62
C GLN A 103 -9.35 3.29 -23.72
N LYS A 104 -9.60 3.00 -24.99
CA LYS A 104 -9.00 3.75 -26.13
C LYS A 104 -9.38 5.23 -26.21
N ASP A 105 -10.44 5.64 -25.53
CA ASP A 105 -10.86 7.05 -25.39
C ASP A 105 -10.08 7.83 -24.32
N LYS A 106 -9.18 7.18 -23.61
CA LYS A 106 -8.35 7.76 -22.55
C LYS A 106 -7.05 8.31 -23.09
N ASP A 107 -6.54 9.37 -22.45
CA ASP A 107 -5.25 9.95 -22.79
C ASP A 107 -4.10 9.07 -22.26
N ILE A 108 -4.26 8.62 -20.99
CA ILE A 108 -3.27 7.78 -20.28
C ILE A 108 -4.01 6.63 -19.59
N VAL A 109 -3.52 5.41 -19.78
CA VAL A 109 -4.01 4.21 -19.09
C VAL A 109 -2.91 3.66 -18.17
N PHE A 110 -3.18 3.64 -16.87
CA PHE A 110 -2.29 2.98 -15.92
C PHE A 110 -2.60 1.49 -15.86
N ILE A 111 -1.61 0.67 -16.16
CA ILE A 111 -1.68 -0.80 -16.11
C ILE A 111 -0.80 -1.27 -14.96
N VAL A 112 -1.41 -1.77 -13.87
CA VAL A 112 -0.68 -2.15 -12.66
C VAL A 112 -0.35 -3.63 -12.67
N GLY A 113 0.94 -3.93 -12.64
CA GLY A 113 1.47 -5.29 -12.52
C GLY A 113 1.31 -5.87 -11.11
N GLY A 114 1.62 -7.14 -11.00
CA GLY A 114 1.66 -7.86 -9.73
C GLY A 114 2.87 -7.52 -8.85
N ASP A 115 3.32 -8.50 -8.07
CA ASP A 115 4.45 -8.35 -7.13
C ASP A 115 5.80 -8.74 -7.74
N SER A 116 5.80 -9.16 -9.02
CA SER A 116 6.99 -9.46 -9.80
C SER A 116 6.77 -9.08 -11.27
N TYR A 117 7.85 -8.81 -11.99
CA TYR A 117 7.82 -8.61 -13.45
C TYR A 117 7.29 -9.84 -14.21
N PHE A 118 7.36 -11.01 -13.61
CA PHE A 118 6.94 -12.29 -14.16
C PHE A 118 5.59 -12.78 -13.62
N GLU A 119 4.98 -12.08 -12.67
CA GLU A 119 3.69 -12.52 -12.16
C GLU A 119 2.62 -12.49 -13.26
N GLY A 120 1.90 -13.61 -13.41
CA GLY A 120 0.98 -13.85 -14.52
C GLY A 120 1.59 -14.59 -15.71
N GLN A 121 2.85 -15.05 -15.60
CA GLN A 121 3.55 -15.78 -16.66
C GLN A 121 2.76 -17.01 -17.16
N SER A 122 2.20 -17.79 -16.23
CA SER A 122 1.38 -18.97 -16.55
C SER A 122 0.03 -18.66 -17.20
N LEU A 123 -0.40 -17.41 -17.12
CA LEU A 123 -1.64 -16.89 -17.70
C LEU A 123 -1.43 -16.13 -19.02
N GLY A 124 -0.18 -15.91 -19.43
CA GLY A 124 0.17 -15.08 -20.60
C GLY A 124 0.00 -13.58 -20.37
N ILE A 125 -0.12 -13.12 -19.13
CA ILE A 125 -0.40 -11.72 -18.76
C ILE A 125 0.66 -11.10 -17.82
N SER A 126 1.86 -11.67 -17.76
CA SER A 126 2.93 -10.99 -17.05
C SER A 126 3.33 -9.68 -17.75
N PRO A 127 3.80 -8.66 -17.02
CA PRO A 127 4.33 -7.44 -17.63
C PRO A 127 5.34 -7.71 -18.73
N VAL A 128 6.26 -8.66 -18.52
CA VAL A 128 7.28 -9.05 -19.52
C VAL A 128 6.65 -9.55 -20.84
N GLN A 129 5.51 -10.25 -20.76
CA GLN A 129 4.80 -10.74 -21.95
C GLN A 129 3.95 -9.67 -22.62
N LEU A 130 3.33 -8.77 -21.86
CA LEU A 130 2.33 -7.84 -22.36
C LEU A 130 2.90 -6.53 -22.89
N VAL A 131 4.04 -6.06 -22.36
CA VAL A 131 4.64 -4.78 -22.75
C VAL A 131 4.96 -4.71 -24.25
N GLU A 132 5.31 -5.84 -24.89
CA GLU A 132 5.58 -5.92 -26.32
C GLU A 132 4.32 -6.11 -27.17
N LYS A 133 3.18 -6.50 -26.56
CA LYS A 133 1.94 -6.78 -27.32
C LYS A 133 1.09 -5.54 -27.60
N ILE A 134 1.31 -4.49 -26.84
CA ILE A 134 0.62 -3.21 -27.02
C ILE A 134 1.65 -2.08 -27.06
N ASP A 135 1.28 -0.96 -27.67
CA ASP A 135 2.13 0.23 -27.56
C ASP A 135 2.06 0.76 -26.12
N SER A 136 3.18 0.59 -25.43
CA SER A 136 3.26 0.85 -23.98
C SER A 136 4.65 1.26 -23.52
N ARG A 137 4.70 1.84 -22.35
CA ARG A 137 5.92 2.21 -21.62
C ARG A 137 5.87 1.66 -20.21
N VAL A 138 7.01 1.59 -19.55
CA VAL A 138 7.17 0.99 -18.23
C VAL A 138 7.74 1.99 -17.23
N LEU A 139 7.08 2.15 -16.09
CA LEU A 139 7.58 2.86 -14.92
C LEU A 139 7.76 1.85 -13.78
N VAL A 140 8.99 1.70 -13.30
CA VAL A 140 9.30 0.81 -12.17
C VAL A 140 9.04 1.53 -10.86
N VAL A 141 8.32 0.88 -9.98
CA VAL A 141 8.07 1.36 -8.61
C VAL A 141 8.84 0.47 -7.65
N GLN A 142 9.87 1.02 -7.02
CA GLN A 142 10.73 0.27 -6.11
C GLN A 142 10.76 0.90 -4.73
N THR A 143 10.83 0.07 -3.67
CA THR A 143 11.03 0.53 -2.29
C THR A 143 12.50 0.51 -1.90
N TYR A 144 12.87 1.44 -1.03
CA TYR A 144 14.15 1.38 -0.32
C TYR A 144 14.00 0.47 0.91
N ASP A 145 14.16 -0.83 0.75
CA ASP A 145 13.94 -1.85 1.79
C ASP A 145 15.16 -2.73 2.09
N CYS A 146 16.10 -2.79 1.17
CA CYS A 146 17.37 -3.50 1.33
C CYS A 146 18.40 -2.96 0.32
N GLU A 147 19.67 -3.33 0.48
CA GLU A 147 20.78 -2.86 -0.37
C GLU A 147 20.64 -3.32 -1.83
N THR A 148 19.95 -4.42 -2.07
CA THR A 148 19.81 -5.02 -3.43
C THR A 148 18.64 -4.47 -4.23
N PHE A 149 17.91 -3.46 -3.75
CA PHE A 149 16.77 -2.89 -4.49
C PHE A 149 17.17 -2.27 -5.84
N VAL A 150 18.42 -1.85 -5.96
CA VAL A 150 19.00 -1.31 -7.21
C VAL A 150 19.05 -2.39 -8.29
N ASP A 151 19.31 -3.64 -7.91
CA ASP A 151 19.40 -4.76 -8.87
C ASP A 151 18.04 -5.02 -9.55
N ASP A 152 16.93 -4.82 -8.84
CA ASP A 152 15.60 -4.92 -9.44
C ASP A 152 15.37 -3.85 -10.53
N ILE A 153 15.90 -2.64 -10.31
CA ILE A 153 15.81 -1.55 -11.31
C ILE A 153 16.70 -1.85 -12.52
N LEU A 154 17.91 -2.37 -12.29
CA LEU A 154 18.80 -2.80 -13.36
C LEU A 154 18.22 -3.95 -14.18
N ALA A 155 17.63 -4.95 -13.52
CA ALA A 155 16.92 -6.05 -14.17
C ALA A 155 15.77 -5.54 -15.05
N ALA A 156 15.03 -4.52 -14.59
CA ALA A 156 13.99 -3.91 -15.41
C ALA A 156 14.55 -3.24 -16.67
N LYS A 157 15.72 -2.59 -16.59
CA LYS A 157 16.39 -2.01 -17.78
C LYS A 157 16.75 -3.08 -18.80
N GLU A 158 17.26 -4.22 -18.34
CA GLU A 158 17.58 -5.37 -19.19
C GLU A 158 16.33 -5.95 -19.86
N LEU A 159 15.25 -6.13 -19.08
CA LEU A 159 14.01 -6.76 -19.55
C LEU A 159 13.21 -5.87 -20.51
N PHE A 160 13.05 -4.58 -20.17
CA PHE A 160 12.13 -3.68 -20.88
C PHE A 160 12.84 -2.72 -21.84
N LYS A 161 14.16 -2.65 -21.80
CA LYS A 161 15.00 -1.89 -22.76
C LYS A 161 14.47 -0.47 -23.00
N GLU A 162 14.14 -0.15 -24.25
CA GLU A 162 13.64 1.16 -24.69
C GLU A 162 12.23 1.48 -24.19
N LYS A 163 11.48 0.47 -23.75
CA LYS A 163 10.15 0.66 -23.16
C LYS A 163 10.23 1.22 -21.75
N LEU A 164 11.39 1.08 -21.07
CA LEU A 164 11.59 1.60 -19.73
C LEU A 164 11.70 3.13 -19.75
N LEU A 165 10.71 3.82 -19.16
CA LEU A 165 10.76 5.27 -18.92
C LEU A 165 11.79 5.62 -17.83
N GLY A 166 11.84 4.79 -16.80
CA GLY A 166 12.65 4.98 -15.61
C GLY A 166 12.03 4.37 -14.37
N ALA A 167 12.42 4.86 -13.21
CA ALA A 167 11.97 4.34 -11.94
C ALA A 167 11.59 5.44 -10.95
N VAL A 168 10.89 5.04 -9.89
CA VAL A 168 10.63 5.82 -8.68
C VAL A 168 11.11 5.01 -7.48
N ILE A 169 11.71 5.69 -6.51
CA ILE A 169 12.21 5.09 -5.26
C ILE A 169 11.30 5.54 -4.13
N ASN A 170 10.57 4.61 -3.54
CA ASN A 170 9.55 4.87 -2.54
C ASN A 170 10.00 4.43 -1.13
N LYS A 171 9.35 4.96 -0.10
CA LYS A 171 9.53 4.60 1.31
C LYS A 171 10.98 4.75 1.80
N VAL A 172 11.69 5.75 1.30
CA VAL A 172 13.04 6.06 1.76
C VAL A 172 12.99 6.62 3.19
N VAL A 173 13.69 5.99 4.11
CA VAL A 173 13.80 6.51 5.49
C VAL A 173 14.63 7.79 5.50
N GLU A 174 14.33 8.71 6.42
CA GLU A 174 14.93 10.05 6.48
C GLU A 174 16.46 10.00 6.49
N GLU A 175 17.03 9.10 7.28
CA GLU A 175 18.48 8.93 7.48
C GLU A 175 19.21 8.47 6.21
N ARG A 176 18.48 7.91 5.25
CA ARG A 176 19.04 7.41 3.98
C ARG A 176 18.74 8.28 2.77
N TYR A 177 17.93 9.32 2.94
CA TYR A 177 17.49 10.14 1.81
C TYR A 177 18.67 10.78 1.05
N GLU A 178 19.60 11.42 1.76
CA GLU A 178 20.78 12.02 1.17
C GLU A 178 21.69 11.00 0.47
N TYR A 179 21.81 9.80 1.05
CA TYR A 179 22.56 8.72 0.42
C TYR A 179 21.94 8.28 -0.92
N VAL A 180 20.61 8.16 -0.97
CA VAL A 180 19.89 7.82 -2.21
C VAL A 180 20.10 8.91 -3.27
N VAL A 181 19.93 10.18 -2.89
CA VAL A 181 20.07 11.32 -3.81
C VAL A 181 21.50 11.43 -4.36
N ASN A 182 22.51 11.33 -3.49
CA ASN A 182 23.89 11.65 -3.83
C ASN A 182 24.69 10.46 -4.40
N ASN A 183 24.24 9.21 -4.17
CA ASN A 183 24.97 8.03 -4.63
C ASN A 183 24.14 7.17 -5.60
N ILE A 184 22.91 6.80 -5.23
CA ILE A 184 22.12 5.85 -6.01
C ILE A 184 21.57 6.50 -7.28
N VAL A 185 21.01 7.70 -7.20
CA VAL A 185 20.47 8.39 -8.37
C VAL A 185 21.55 8.65 -9.43
N PRO A 186 22.74 9.19 -9.11
CA PRO A 186 23.81 9.34 -10.10
C PRO A 186 24.29 8.02 -10.69
N TYR A 187 24.35 6.95 -9.88
CA TYR A 187 24.70 5.61 -10.35
C TYR A 187 23.71 5.08 -11.41
N LEU A 188 22.40 5.22 -11.16
CA LEU A 188 21.35 4.80 -12.10
C LEU A 188 21.32 5.70 -13.36
N LYS A 189 21.51 7.01 -13.18
CA LYS A 189 21.54 7.97 -14.26
C LYS A 189 22.69 7.72 -15.25
N LYS A 190 23.88 7.28 -14.76
CA LYS A 190 25.00 6.84 -15.62
C LYS A 190 24.69 5.60 -16.45
N ARG A 191 23.58 4.90 -16.19
CA ARG A 191 23.09 3.73 -16.91
C ARG A 191 21.81 4.01 -17.72
N ASP A 192 21.58 5.29 -18.02
CA ASP A 192 20.41 5.76 -18.76
C ASP A 192 19.07 5.33 -18.12
N ILE A 193 19.03 5.35 -16.78
CA ILE A 193 17.81 5.11 -16.02
C ILE A 193 17.39 6.41 -15.33
N ASN A 194 16.25 6.96 -15.75
CA ASN A 194 15.67 8.16 -15.16
C ASN A 194 15.02 7.86 -13.81
N ILE A 195 15.23 8.72 -12.84
CA ILE A 195 14.51 8.68 -11.55
C ILE A 195 13.54 9.86 -11.49
N PHE A 196 12.25 9.55 -11.53
CA PHE A 196 11.17 10.53 -11.56
C PHE A 196 10.80 11.03 -10.17
N SER A 197 11.00 10.21 -9.16
CA SER A 197 10.64 10.57 -7.78
C SER A 197 11.46 9.78 -6.76
N ILE A 198 11.76 10.43 -5.64
CA ILE A 198 12.28 9.81 -4.42
C ILE A 198 11.31 10.21 -3.32
N VAL A 199 10.52 9.27 -2.82
CA VAL A 199 9.49 9.52 -1.82
C VAL A 199 9.96 9.01 -0.47
N LYS A 200 9.95 9.89 0.52
CA LYS A 200 10.22 9.53 1.92
C LYS A 200 9.09 8.69 2.48
N LYS A 201 9.42 7.89 3.48
CA LYS A 201 8.43 7.14 4.26
C LYS A 201 7.43 8.11 4.91
N ASP A 202 6.13 7.87 4.74
CA ASP A 202 5.08 8.75 5.25
C ASP A 202 4.19 8.00 6.25
N LYS A 203 4.15 8.47 7.48
CA LYS A 203 3.44 7.80 8.58
C LYS A 203 1.94 7.73 8.37
N LEU A 204 1.34 8.77 7.76
CA LEU A 204 -0.09 8.77 7.48
C LEU A 204 -0.46 7.68 6.47
N LEU A 205 0.35 7.51 5.42
CA LEU A 205 0.12 6.48 4.40
C LEU A 205 0.31 5.06 4.95
N GLU A 206 1.20 4.89 5.93
CA GLU A 206 1.43 3.60 6.60
C GLU A 206 0.48 3.34 7.78
N SER A 207 -0.33 4.33 8.18
CA SER A 207 -1.25 4.19 9.29
C SER A 207 -2.27 3.06 9.06
N VAL A 208 -2.65 2.39 10.15
CA VAL A 208 -3.55 1.24 10.14
C VAL A 208 -4.83 1.60 10.91
N ALA A 209 -5.99 1.32 10.33
CA ALA A 209 -7.26 1.47 11.03
C ALA A 209 -7.36 0.50 12.21
N ILE A 210 -7.91 0.95 13.33
CA ILE A 210 -8.08 0.14 14.55
C ILE A 210 -8.88 -1.13 14.26
N GLU A 211 -9.90 -1.05 13.40
CA GLU A 211 -10.67 -2.20 12.93
C GLU A 211 -9.77 -3.31 12.34
N LYS A 212 -8.81 -2.95 11.50
CA LYS A 212 -7.87 -3.91 10.90
C LYS A 212 -6.90 -4.51 11.91
N ILE A 213 -6.53 -3.73 12.93
CA ILE A 213 -5.74 -4.25 14.06
C ILE A 213 -6.56 -5.30 14.80
N ILE A 214 -7.83 -4.99 15.17
CA ILE A 214 -8.73 -5.91 15.85
C ILE A 214 -8.87 -7.24 15.07
N GLU A 215 -9.13 -7.16 13.77
CA GLU A 215 -9.22 -8.35 12.90
C GLU A 215 -7.94 -9.20 12.93
N SER A 216 -6.77 -8.55 12.79
CA SER A 216 -5.47 -9.24 12.71
C SER A 216 -5.08 -9.98 14.00
N ILE A 217 -5.42 -9.41 15.14
CA ILE A 217 -5.05 -9.98 16.45
C ILE A 217 -6.20 -10.77 17.11
N ASN A 218 -7.30 -11.03 16.37
CA ASN A 218 -8.53 -11.60 16.92
C ASN A 218 -8.94 -10.88 18.22
N GLY A 219 -8.88 -9.55 18.19
CA GLY A 219 -9.08 -8.70 19.35
C GLY A 219 -10.55 -8.52 19.70
N LYS A 220 -10.82 -8.32 20.99
CA LYS A 220 -12.13 -7.92 21.50
C LYS A 220 -12.03 -6.50 22.03
N ILE A 221 -12.89 -5.61 21.52
CA ILE A 221 -12.99 -4.25 22.04
C ILE A 221 -13.72 -4.24 23.37
N ILE A 222 -13.25 -3.46 24.32
CA ILE A 222 -13.79 -3.35 25.67
C ILE A 222 -14.59 -2.05 25.85
N CYS A 223 -14.16 -0.96 25.20
CA CYS A 223 -14.82 0.34 25.26
C CYS A 223 -14.50 1.19 24.04
N CYS A 224 -15.29 2.26 23.82
CA CYS A 224 -15.11 3.24 22.74
C CYS A 224 -15.18 2.62 21.34
N GLU A 225 -16.18 1.79 21.07
CA GLU A 225 -16.39 1.09 19.78
C GLU A 225 -16.54 2.06 18.60
N GLU A 226 -17.03 3.27 18.84
CA GLU A 226 -17.17 4.32 17.82
C GLU A 226 -15.84 4.81 17.25
N LYS A 227 -14.70 4.43 17.87
CA LYS A 227 -13.34 4.80 17.44
C LYS A 227 -12.64 3.76 16.58
N ILE A 228 -13.28 2.66 16.22
CA ILE A 228 -12.65 1.59 15.43
C ILE A 228 -12.19 2.05 14.05
N SER A 229 -12.79 3.11 13.50
CA SER A 229 -12.37 3.71 12.23
C SER A 229 -11.19 4.67 12.33
N ASP A 230 -10.73 5.01 13.55
CA ASP A 230 -9.55 5.85 13.74
C ASP A 230 -8.28 5.13 13.29
N PHE A 231 -7.26 5.92 12.92
CA PHE A 231 -5.99 5.41 12.39
C PHE A 231 -4.86 5.52 13.41
N VAL A 232 -4.04 4.47 13.45
CA VAL A 232 -2.82 4.38 14.25
C VAL A 232 -1.62 4.56 13.33
N GLU A 233 -0.75 5.52 13.65
CA GLU A 233 0.46 5.83 12.87
C GLU A 233 1.72 5.18 13.46
N ASN A 234 1.72 4.91 14.75
CA ASN A 234 2.88 4.39 15.47
C ASN A 234 2.44 3.28 16.45
N PHE A 235 3.35 2.33 16.68
CA PHE A 235 3.13 1.24 17.63
C PHE A 235 4.26 1.22 18.66
N LEU A 236 3.91 1.17 19.95
CA LEU A 236 4.87 1.10 21.03
C LEU A 236 4.53 -0.05 21.98
N VAL A 237 5.56 -0.75 22.43
CA VAL A 237 5.43 -1.81 23.43
C VAL A 237 5.72 -1.21 24.81
N GLY A 238 4.73 -1.26 25.70
CA GLY A 238 4.83 -0.79 27.08
C GLY A 238 5.42 -1.84 28.02
N ALA A 239 6.68 -2.24 27.78
CA ALA A 239 7.40 -3.24 28.58
C ALA A 239 8.45 -2.62 29.52
N MET A 240 8.58 -1.28 29.52
CA MET A 240 9.56 -0.53 30.29
C MET A 240 8.99 0.01 31.61
N ASP A 241 9.86 0.63 32.42
CA ASP A 241 9.43 1.34 33.64
C ASP A 241 8.54 2.55 33.31
N PRO A 242 7.58 2.90 34.19
CA PRO A 242 6.65 4.02 34.00
C PRO A 242 7.32 5.35 33.67
N SER A 243 8.40 5.70 34.35
CA SER A 243 9.15 6.94 34.13
C SER A 243 9.77 7.01 32.72
N CYS A 244 10.29 5.91 32.23
CA CYS A 244 10.81 5.79 30.89
C CYS A 244 9.68 5.81 29.86
N ALA A 245 8.57 5.07 30.12
CA ALA A 245 7.43 4.98 29.23
C ALA A 245 6.85 6.36 28.90
N PHE A 246 6.68 7.23 29.90
CA PHE A 246 6.17 8.58 29.70
C PHE A 246 7.01 9.38 28.69
N SER A 247 8.33 9.32 28.83
CA SER A 247 9.26 10.04 27.96
C SER A 247 9.20 9.57 26.51
N TYR A 248 8.97 8.28 26.24
CA TYR A 248 8.79 7.73 24.90
C TYR A 248 7.39 8.03 24.35
N PHE A 249 6.36 7.88 25.18
CA PHE A 249 4.98 8.02 24.74
C PHE A 249 4.63 9.47 24.38
N ILE A 250 5.15 10.46 25.08
CA ILE A 250 4.92 11.87 24.77
C ILE A 250 5.52 12.29 23.42
N ARG A 251 6.66 11.67 23.02
CA ARG A 251 7.34 11.96 21.76
C ARG A 251 6.74 11.25 20.55
N THR A 252 5.85 10.28 20.78
CA THR A 252 5.29 9.45 19.72
C THR A 252 3.78 9.68 19.66
N PRO A 253 3.30 10.57 18.80
CA PRO A 253 1.86 10.85 18.65
C PRO A 253 1.13 9.74 17.89
N ASN A 254 -0.21 9.74 18.00
CA ASN A 254 -1.11 8.87 17.23
C ASN A 254 -0.73 7.39 17.29
N LYS A 255 -0.39 6.91 18.49
CA LYS A 255 0.14 5.56 18.69
C LYS A 255 -0.89 4.58 19.22
N ALA A 256 -0.68 3.29 18.97
CA ALA A 256 -1.20 2.20 19.78
C ALA A 256 -0.13 1.79 20.81
N VAL A 257 -0.55 1.57 22.05
CA VAL A 257 0.32 1.03 23.11
C VAL A 257 -0.04 -0.42 23.35
N ILE A 258 0.93 -1.33 23.18
CA ILE A 258 0.79 -2.76 23.40
C ILE A 258 1.40 -3.09 24.76
N THR A 259 0.61 -3.65 25.69
CA THR A 259 1.08 -3.98 27.02
C THR A 259 0.25 -5.11 27.63
N GLY A 260 0.67 -5.67 28.77
CA GLY A 260 -0.10 -6.66 29.51
C GLY A 260 -1.28 -6.05 30.27
N ALA A 261 -2.34 -6.81 30.48
CA ALA A 261 -3.53 -6.35 31.21
C ALA A 261 -3.23 -5.97 32.66
N HIS A 262 -2.20 -6.55 33.28
CA HIS A 262 -1.75 -6.27 34.64
C HIS A 262 -0.89 -5.01 34.80
N ARG A 263 -0.57 -4.34 33.68
CA ARG A 263 0.27 -3.12 33.64
C ARG A 263 -0.58 -1.86 33.67
N SER A 264 -1.43 -1.71 34.73
CA SER A 264 -2.29 -0.54 34.92
C SER A 264 -1.50 0.77 34.96
N ASP A 265 -0.25 0.73 35.44
CA ASP A 265 0.70 1.83 35.43
C ASP A 265 0.99 2.35 34.02
N ILE A 266 1.31 1.48 33.08
CA ILE A 266 1.59 1.82 31.69
C ILE A 266 0.32 2.27 30.97
N GLN A 267 -0.81 1.62 31.24
CA GLN A 267 -2.11 1.97 30.66
C GLN A 267 -2.51 3.41 31.00
N VAL A 268 -2.34 3.80 32.27
CA VAL A 268 -2.61 5.18 32.72
C VAL A 268 -1.70 6.18 31.99
N ILE A 269 -0.40 5.90 31.90
CA ILE A 269 0.55 6.77 31.20
C ILE A 269 0.20 6.89 29.71
N ALA A 270 -0.19 5.79 29.07
CA ALA A 270 -0.64 5.80 27.70
C ALA A 270 -1.82 6.76 27.49
N MET A 271 -2.80 6.75 28.40
CA MET A 271 -3.99 7.60 28.32
C MET A 271 -3.70 9.10 28.53
N GLU A 272 -2.59 9.45 29.18
CA GLU A 272 -2.18 10.85 29.38
C GLU A 272 -1.36 11.41 28.22
N THR A 273 -1.16 10.62 27.16
CA THR A 273 -0.39 11.02 25.99
C THR A 273 -1.23 10.82 24.71
N SER A 274 -0.73 11.29 23.55
CA SER A 274 -1.44 11.11 22.27
C SER A 274 -1.50 9.63 21.87
N THR A 275 -2.48 8.91 22.43
CA THR A 275 -2.72 7.48 22.19
C THR A 275 -4.05 7.28 21.48
N LYS A 276 -4.05 6.47 20.42
CA LYS A 276 -5.23 6.13 19.61
C LYS A 276 -5.95 4.89 20.11
N CYS A 277 -5.22 3.92 20.62
CA CYS A 277 -5.79 2.74 21.29
C CYS A 277 -4.77 2.08 22.23
N ILE A 278 -5.26 1.26 23.14
CA ILE A 278 -4.44 0.40 24.00
C ILE A 278 -4.77 -1.04 23.69
N ILE A 279 -3.74 -1.85 23.45
CA ILE A 279 -3.85 -3.28 23.12
C ILE A 279 -3.31 -4.07 24.32
N LEU A 280 -4.19 -4.84 24.96
CA LEU A 280 -3.85 -5.67 26.08
C LEU A 280 -3.65 -7.12 25.64
N THR A 281 -2.47 -7.65 25.93
CA THR A 281 -2.04 -9.00 25.54
C THR A 281 -2.26 -10.01 26.66
N GLY A 282 -2.34 -11.31 26.30
CA GLY A 282 -2.47 -12.41 27.26
C GLY A 282 -3.88 -12.65 27.79
N GLY A 283 -4.92 -12.11 27.15
CA GLY A 283 -6.32 -12.40 27.45
C GLY A 283 -6.87 -11.81 28.78
N GLY A 284 -6.06 -11.05 29.51
CA GLY A 284 -6.49 -10.42 30.72
C GLY A 284 -7.44 -9.24 30.51
N ILE A 285 -8.40 -9.07 31.40
CA ILE A 285 -9.33 -7.94 31.37
C ILE A 285 -8.74 -6.82 32.24
N PRO A 286 -8.77 -5.55 31.78
CA PRO A 286 -8.30 -4.43 32.59
C PRO A 286 -9.21 -4.17 33.78
N GLU A 287 -8.66 -3.53 34.81
CA GLU A 287 -9.44 -3.13 36.01
C GLU A 287 -10.50 -2.08 35.66
N GLU A 288 -11.62 -2.07 36.38
CA GLU A 288 -12.74 -1.14 36.12
C GLU A 288 -12.33 0.35 36.14
N PRO A 289 -11.44 0.82 37.04
CA PRO A 289 -10.96 2.21 36.99
C PRO A 289 -10.22 2.56 35.69
N ILE A 290 -9.53 1.60 35.09
CA ILE A 290 -8.84 1.77 33.79
C ILE A 290 -9.87 1.92 32.69
N ILE A 291 -10.91 1.08 32.66
CA ILE A 291 -11.99 1.16 31.68
C ILE A 291 -12.71 2.50 31.77
N THR A 292 -13.02 2.95 32.98
CA THR A 292 -13.67 4.25 33.23
C THR A 292 -12.81 5.39 32.68
N LYS A 293 -11.52 5.41 33.01
CA LYS A 293 -10.58 6.43 32.52
C LYS A 293 -10.44 6.41 31.00
N ALA A 294 -10.41 5.23 30.37
CA ALA A 294 -10.34 5.08 28.93
C ALA A 294 -11.60 5.67 28.26
N LYS A 295 -12.79 5.44 28.82
CA LYS A 295 -14.03 6.05 28.32
C LYS A 295 -14.00 7.57 28.44
N GLU A 296 -13.55 8.13 29.57
CA GLU A 296 -13.39 9.57 29.74
C GLU A 296 -12.44 10.21 28.75
N LYS A 297 -11.33 9.52 28.44
CA LYS A 297 -10.33 9.97 27.46
C LYS A 297 -10.70 9.60 26.02
N ASN A 298 -11.78 8.85 25.81
CA ASN A 298 -12.25 8.39 24.51
C ASN A 298 -11.18 7.56 23.76
N ILE A 299 -10.50 6.65 24.48
CA ILE A 299 -9.43 5.79 23.98
C ILE A 299 -9.90 4.33 24.03
N PRO A 300 -10.06 3.65 22.89
CA PRO A 300 -10.46 2.25 22.86
C PRO A 300 -9.41 1.33 23.49
N ILE A 301 -9.91 0.37 24.27
CA ILE A 301 -9.11 -0.74 24.81
C ILE A 301 -9.49 -2.00 24.06
N ILE A 302 -8.47 -2.69 23.54
CA ILE A 302 -8.60 -3.94 22.78
C ILE A 302 -7.87 -5.03 23.57
N VAL A 303 -8.51 -6.17 23.78
CA VAL A 303 -7.92 -7.34 24.44
C VAL A 303 -7.69 -8.45 23.41
N THR A 304 -6.52 -9.06 23.41
CA THR A 304 -6.22 -10.25 22.61
C THR A 304 -5.65 -11.37 23.47
N ASN A 305 -5.95 -12.61 23.10
CA ASN A 305 -5.40 -13.81 23.74
C ASN A 305 -3.95 -14.08 23.37
N PHE A 306 -3.43 -13.44 22.32
CA PHE A 306 -2.03 -13.57 21.92
C PHE A 306 -1.11 -12.94 22.98
N ASP A 307 0.10 -13.48 23.08
CA ASP A 307 1.20 -12.86 23.81
C ASP A 307 1.68 -11.59 23.09
N THR A 308 2.55 -10.83 23.75
CA THR A 308 3.04 -9.56 23.22
C THR A 308 3.81 -9.73 21.91
N PHE A 309 4.66 -10.75 21.82
CA PHE A 309 5.47 -10.98 20.61
C PHE A 309 4.58 -11.32 19.41
N SER A 310 3.69 -12.29 19.57
CA SER A 310 2.75 -12.69 18.51
C SER A 310 1.82 -11.54 18.10
N THR A 311 1.43 -10.68 19.05
CA THR A 311 0.61 -9.50 18.76
C THR A 311 1.38 -8.49 17.91
N VAL A 312 2.63 -8.18 18.28
CA VAL A 312 3.50 -7.27 17.51
C VAL A 312 3.73 -7.80 16.10
N GLU A 313 4.11 -9.07 15.96
CA GLU A 313 4.35 -9.70 14.65
C GLU A 313 3.13 -9.60 13.71
N ARG A 314 1.92 -9.82 14.24
CA ARG A 314 0.69 -9.69 13.46
C ARG A 314 0.42 -8.26 13.01
N ILE A 315 0.66 -7.29 13.89
CA ILE A 315 0.50 -5.87 13.59
C ILE A 315 1.54 -5.40 12.56
N GLU A 316 2.80 -5.81 12.68
CA GLU A 316 3.85 -5.49 11.71
C GLU A 316 3.51 -5.96 10.29
N ARG A 317 2.80 -7.08 10.18
CA ARG A 317 2.32 -7.58 8.88
C ARG A 317 1.25 -6.69 8.23
N LEU A 318 0.62 -5.79 8.97
CA LEU A 318 -0.37 -4.83 8.45
C LEU A 318 0.27 -3.53 7.96
N ILE A 319 1.38 -3.12 8.60
CA ILE A 319 1.99 -1.81 8.33
C ILE A 319 2.48 -1.74 6.88
N GLY A 320 2.03 -0.70 6.18
CA GLY A 320 2.41 -0.46 4.79
C GLY A 320 1.85 -1.46 3.77
N LYS A 321 0.94 -2.36 4.19
CA LYS A 321 0.31 -3.37 3.32
C LYS A 321 -1.19 -3.13 3.09
N THR A 322 -1.71 -2.04 3.61
CA THR A 322 -3.14 -1.70 3.48
C THR A 322 -3.46 -1.08 2.14
N VAL A 323 -4.61 -1.44 1.58
CA VAL A 323 -5.17 -0.80 0.40
C VAL A 323 -5.54 0.65 0.75
N ILE A 324 -5.22 1.60 -0.13
CA ILE A 324 -5.65 2.99 0.03
C ILE A 324 -7.13 3.06 -0.36
N LYS A 325 -8.00 3.13 0.63
CA LYS A 325 -9.45 3.24 0.48
C LYS A 325 -9.96 4.63 0.84
N GLU A 326 -9.22 5.30 1.69
CA GLU A 326 -9.60 6.54 2.32
C GLU A 326 -9.17 7.75 1.47
N LYS A 327 -10.13 8.66 1.26
CA LYS A 327 -9.89 9.90 0.49
C LYS A 327 -8.72 10.73 1.04
N HIS A 328 -8.57 10.80 2.37
CA HIS A 328 -7.48 11.59 2.97
C HIS A 328 -6.10 11.02 2.66
N LYS A 329 -5.95 9.68 2.58
CA LYS A 329 -4.69 9.05 2.15
C LYS A 329 -4.42 9.27 0.66
N ALA A 330 -5.46 9.21 -0.18
CA ALA A 330 -5.34 9.51 -1.60
C ALA A 330 -4.93 10.98 -1.83
N GLU A 331 -5.53 11.92 -1.08
CA GLU A 331 -5.15 13.33 -1.13
C GLU A 331 -3.71 13.54 -0.63
N ARG A 332 -3.27 12.82 0.41
CA ARG A 332 -1.88 12.82 0.85
C ARG A 332 -0.94 12.31 -0.24
N ALA A 333 -1.30 11.23 -0.93
CA ALA A 333 -0.54 10.71 -2.07
C ALA A 333 -0.40 11.77 -3.18
N LYS A 334 -1.51 12.46 -3.53
CA LYS A 334 -1.52 13.55 -4.50
C LYS A 334 -0.56 14.67 -4.11
N GLN A 335 -0.61 15.14 -2.85
CA GLN A 335 0.27 16.20 -2.34
C GLN A 335 1.75 15.82 -2.42
N ILE A 336 2.11 14.59 -2.03
CA ILE A 336 3.48 14.10 -2.10
C ILE A 336 3.94 14.04 -3.56
N ILE A 337 3.15 13.43 -4.44
CA ILE A 337 3.49 13.31 -5.86
C ILE A 337 3.60 14.66 -6.56
N SER A 338 2.75 15.61 -6.22
CA SER A 338 2.84 16.99 -6.75
C SER A 338 4.18 17.67 -6.44
N LYS A 339 4.81 17.33 -5.30
CA LYS A 339 6.09 17.91 -4.87
C LYS A 339 7.30 17.10 -5.35
N GLU A 340 7.22 15.78 -5.27
CA GLU A 340 8.37 14.89 -5.38
C GLU A 340 8.48 14.21 -6.74
N PHE A 341 7.43 14.21 -7.56
CA PHE A 341 7.42 13.56 -8.87
C PHE A 341 7.59 14.61 -10.00
N LYS A 342 8.49 14.33 -10.91
CA LYS A 342 8.77 15.18 -12.08
C LYS A 342 7.70 15.01 -13.16
N ILE A 343 6.47 15.46 -12.88
CA ILE A 343 5.30 15.24 -13.75
C ILE A 343 5.53 15.80 -15.15
N ASP A 344 6.12 16.99 -15.28
CA ASP A 344 6.31 17.63 -16.58
C ASP A 344 7.40 16.94 -17.42
N GLU A 345 8.45 16.39 -16.79
CA GLU A 345 9.43 15.54 -17.47
C GLU A 345 8.80 14.23 -17.95
N PHE A 346 7.98 13.61 -17.08
CA PHE A 346 7.26 12.38 -17.41
C PHE A 346 6.31 12.57 -18.60
N LEU A 347 5.52 13.65 -18.62
CA LEU A 347 4.57 13.95 -19.69
C LEU A 347 5.24 14.24 -21.05
N LYS A 348 6.50 14.67 -21.07
CA LYS A 348 7.23 14.93 -22.31
C LYS A 348 7.72 13.65 -23.01
N ILE A 349 7.78 12.54 -22.29
CA ILE A 349 8.36 11.29 -22.81
C ILE A 349 7.36 10.14 -23.00
N ILE A 350 6.09 10.36 -22.61
CA ILE A 350 4.99 9.41 -22.81
C ILE A 350 4.18 9.72 -24.05
#